data_0eca019ef7f26a1f5d77d96e4c8d49c6
#
_entry.id   0eca019ef7f26a1f5d77d96e4c8d49c6
#
_cell.length_a   1.000
_cell.length_b   1.000
_cell.length_c   1.000
_cell.angle_alpha   90.00
_cell.angle_beta   90.00
_cell.angle_gamma   90.00
#
_symmetry.space_group_name_H-M   'P 1'
#
loop_
_entity.id
_entity.type
_entity.pdbx_description
1 polymer ?
#
loop_
_entity_poly.entity_id
_entity_poly.type
_entity_poly.pdbx_seq_one_letter_code
_entity_poly.pdbx_strand_id
1 'polypeptide(L)'
;RADLFEEILADWFEDQGVRIRRQPEMVKEQMAEHGRPINTPDLLFLDHVEINGEPVAWIDAKHFYGADVDFQRKKIAKQANRYVDSWGQGALVFRHGFCENVHIPGTVLLDCGPLDLSALSRITEE
;
A
#
# COMPACT_ATOMS: atom_id res chain seq x y z
N ARG A 1 -17.82 -4.25 2.50
CA ARG A 1 -17.30 -2.89 2.60
C ARG A 1 -15.80 -2.87 2.32
N ALA A 2 -15.36 -1.82 1.67
CA ALA A 2 -13.96 -1.69 1.29
C ALA A 2 -13.03 -1.69 2.50
N ASP A 3 -13.40 -0.98 3.55
CA ASP A 3 -12.57 -0.84 4.74
C ASP A 3 -12.39 -2.15 5.50
N LEU A 4 -13.31 -3.09 5.39
CA LEU A 4 -13.14 -4.39 6.03
C LEU A 4 -11.93 -5.15 5.46
N PHE A 5 -11.77 -5.13 4.14
CA PHE A 5 -10.62 -5.76 3.50
C PHE A 5 -9.33 -5.10 3.94
N GLU A 6 -9.33 -3.77 4.05
CA GLU A 6 -8.17 -3.00 4.49
C GLU A 6 -7.81 -3.32 5.94
N GLU A 7 -8.82 -3.51 6.80
CA GLU A 7 -8.58 -3.91 8.19
C GLU A 7 -7.99 -5.30 8.30
N ILE A 8 -8.51 -6.24 7.52
CA ILE A 8 -7.98 -7.61 7.51
C ILE A 8 -6.52 -7.62 7.07
N LEU A 9 -6.21 -6.84 6.04
CA LEU A 9 -4.85 -6.73 5.53
C LEU A 9 -3.92 -6.14 6.59
N ALA A 10 -4.36 -5.08 7.25
CA ALA A 10 -3.59 -4.44 8.31
C ALA A 10 -3.35 -5.39 9.48
N ASP A 11 -4.39 -6.10 9.90
CA ASP A 11 -4.28 -7.06 11.00
C ASP A 11 -3.29 -8.16 10.67
N TRP A 12 -3.30 -8.62 9.43
CA TRP A 12 -2.38 -9.68 9.00
C TRP A 12 -0.92 -9.23 9.19
N PHE A 13 -0.60 -8.00 8.78
CA PHE A 13 0.77 -7.51 8.92
C PHE A 13 1.16 -7.34 10.39
N GLU A 14 0.25 -6.85 11.21
CA GLU A 14 0.55 -6.72 12.64
C GLU A 14 0.77 -8.08 13.28
N ASP A 15 0.01 -9.09 12.86
CA ASP A 15 0.19 -10.45 13.36
C ASP A 15 1.56 -11.02 12.96
N GLN A 16 2.15 -10.53 11.88
CA GLN A 16 3.50 -10.91 11.46
C GLN A 16 4.58 -10.10 12.21
N GLY A 17 4.20 -9.23 13.11
CA GLY A 17 5.13 -8.43 13.89
C GLY A 17 5.57 -7.15 13.21
N VAL A 18 4.89 -6.73 12.16
CA VAL A 18 5.21 -5.50 11.43
C VAL A 18 4.53 -4.32 12.10
N ARG A 19 5.28 -3.25 12.34
CA ARG A 19 4.69 -2.01 12.84
C ARG A 19 4.16 -1.21 11.65
N ILE A 20 2.93 -0.73 11.79
CA ILE A 20 2.25 -0.04 10.69
C ILE A 20 1.55 1.21 11.20
N ARG A 21 1.22 2.10 10.26
CA ARG A 21 0.23 3.15 10.46
C ARG A 21 -0.94 2.85 9.55
N ARG A 22 -2.14 2.98 10.07
CA ARG A 22 -3.37 2.72 9.31
C ARG A 22 -3.92 4.02 8.75
N GLN A 23 -4.65 3.93 7.64
CA GLN A 23 -5.19 5.10 6.97
C GLN A 23 -5.99 6.05 7.89
N PRO A 24 -6.89 5.55 8.77
CA PRO A 24 -7.65 6.47 9.63
C PRO A 24 -6.76 7.35 10.50
N GLU A 25 -5.64 6.82 10.99
CA GLU A 25 -4.69 7.60 11.79
C GLU A 25 -4.06 8.73 10.97
N MET A 26 -3.64 8.39 9.75
CA MET A 26 -3.01 9.36 8.86
C MET A 26 -4.01 10.44 8.42
N VAL A 27 -5.24 10.04 8.12
CA VAL A 27 -6.30 10.97 7.75
C VAL A 27 -6.54 11.97 8.89
N LYS A 28 -6.68 11.46 10.11
CA LYS A 28 -6.94 12.31 11.28
C LYS A 28 -5.81 13.32 11.49
N GLU A 29 -4.58 12.84 11.40
CA GLU A 29 -3.40 13.69 11.59
C GLU A 29 -3.30 14.76 10.51
N GLN A 30 -3.51 14.39 9.25
CA GLN A 30 -3.42 15.34 8.15
C GLN A 30 -4.59 16.32 8.12
N MET A 31 -5.78 15.89 8.54
CA MET A 31 -6.90 16.80 8.71
C MET A 31 -6.58 17.87 9.74
N ALA A 32 -5.97 17.49 10.86
CA ALA A 32 -5.59 18.45 11.90
C ALA A 32 -4.51 19.41 11.42
N GLU A 33 -3.58 18.92 10.61
CA GLU A 33 -2.41 19.70 10.17
C GLU A 33 -2.68 20.54 8.94
N HIS A 34 -3.44 20.00 7.98
CA HIS A 34 -3.62 20.64 6.66
C HIS A 34 -5.07 20.92 6.30
N GLY A 35 -6.02 20.49 7.12
CA GLY A 35 -7.45 20.67 6.82
C GLY A 35 -8.00 19.66 5.82
N ARG A 36 -7.16 18.76 5.30
CA ARG A 36 -7.57 17.70 4.39
C ARG A 36 -6.50 16.62 4.34
N PRO A 37 -6.87 15.38 3.95
CA PRO A 37 -5.88 14.34 3.73
C PRO A 37 -5.10 14.65 2.45
N ILE A 38 -3.79 14.41 2.48
CA ILE A 38 -2.91 14.66 1.34
C ILE A 38 -2.35 13.35 0.81
N ASN A 39 -1.65 12.58 1.65
CA ASN A 39 -1.07 11.29 1.29
C ASN A 39 -1.45 10.26 2.32
N THR A 40 -2.49 9.46 2.02
CA THR A 40 -3.04 8.50 2.97
C THR A 40 -3.24 7.15 2.32
N PRO A 41 -2.15 6.38 2.09
CA PRO A 41 -2.32 5.00 1.65
C PRO A 41 -3.04 4.19 2.72
N ASP A 42 -3.54 3.02 2.37
CA ASP A 42 -4.26 2.19 3.33
C ASP A 42 -3.36 1.76 4.48
N LEU A 43 -2.09 1.47 4.20
CA LEU A 43 -1.09 1.13 5.20
C LEU A 43 0.23 1.84 4.90
N LEU A 44 0.89 2.30 5.95
CA LEU A 44 2.27 2.76 5.87
C LEU A 44 3.10 1.90 6.82
N PHE A 45 4.18 1.32 6.33
CA PHE A 45 5.06 0.51 7.16
C PHE A 45 6.04 1.38 7.93
N LEU A 46 6.23 1.07 9.21
CA LEU A 46 7.21 1.73 10.06
C LEU A 46 8.50 0.92 10.17
N ASP A 47 8.48 -0.29 9.65
CA ASP A 47 9.65 -1.16 9.57
C ASP A 47 10.04 -1.32 8.10
N HIS A 48 11.29 -1.73 7.86
CA HIS A 48 11.69 -2.11 6.52
C HIS A 48 11.08 -3.48 6.20
N VAL A 49 10.29 -3.54 5.15
CA VAL A 49 9.54 -4.74 4.77
C VAL A 49 9.84 -5.09 3.33
N GLU A 50 10.07 -6.37 3.07
CA GLU A 50 10.16 -6.90 1.70
C GLU A 50 9.09 -7.96 1.52
N ILE A 51 8.30 -7.81 0.47
CA ILE A 51 7.24 -8.75 0.12
C ILE A 51 7.62 -9.40 -1.20
N ASN A 52 7.68 -10.72 -1.23
CA ASN A 52 8.09 -11.48 -2.42
C ASN A 52 9.44 -10.99 -2.96
N GLY A 53 10.34 -10.61 -2.05
CA GLY A 53 11.68 -10.14 -2.41
C GLY A 53 11.78 -8.67 -2.81
N GLU A 54 10.68 -7.93 -2.77
CA GLU A 54 10.66 -6.52 -3.18
C GLU A 54 10.44 -5.61 -1.98
N PRO A 55 11.21 -4.52 -1.85
CA PRO A 55 11.00 -3.57 -0.75
C PRO A 55 9.68 -2.83 -0.94
N VAL A 56 8.93 -2.72 0.14
CA VAL A 56 7.60 -2.09 0.10
C VAL A 56 7.45 -1.17 1.31
N ALA A 57 7.20 0.11 1.07
CA ALA A 57 7.05 1.10 2.13
C ALA A 57 5.59 1.36 2.50
N TRP A 58 4.66 1.07 1.59
CA TRP A 58 3.24 1.34 1.80
C TRP A 58 2.41 0.36 0.97
N ILE A 59 1.15 0.19 1.35
CA ILE A 59 0.19 -0.62 0.59
C ILE A 59 -1.07 0.20 0.38
N ASP A 60 -1.61 0.10 -0.82
CA ASP A 60 -2.92 0.63 -1.14
C ASP A 60 -3.74 -0.49 -1.77
N ALA A 61 -4.93 -0.74 -1.22
CA ALA A 61 -5.80 -1.81 -1.69
C ALA A 61 -6.75 -1.27 -2.75
N LYS A 62 -6.93 -2.04 -3.81
CA LYS A 62 -7.84 -1.71 -4.89
C LYS A 62 -8.96 -2.74 -4.93
N HIS A 63 -10.20 -2.26 -4.92
CA HIS A 63 -11.38 -3.10 -4.81
C HIS A 63 -12.01 -3.41 -6.16
N PHE A 64 -11.22 -3.33 -7.21
CA PHE A 64 -11.61 -3.62 -8.59
C PHE A 64 -10.51 -4.41 -9.29
N TYR A 65 -10.84 -5.01 -10.42
CA TYR A 65 -9.84 -5.74 -11.21
C TYR A 65 -8.86 -4.75 -11.86
N GLY A 66 -7.57 -5.04 -11.75
CA GLY A 66 -6.53 -4.21 -12.38
C GLY A 66 -6.44 -4.48 -13.87
N ALA A 67 -7.27 -3.83 -14.64
CA ALA A 67 -7.30 -3.99 -16.09
C ALA A 67 -6.18 -3.19 -16.75
N ASP A 68 -5.70 -3.70 -17.89
CA ASP A 68 -4.70 -3.00 -18.69
C ASP A 68 -5.38 -1.98 -19.60
N VAL A 69 -5.95 -0.93 -19.00
CA VAL A 69 -6.70 0.12 -19.67
C VAL A 69 -6.06 1.46 -19.32
N ASP A 70 -5.74 2.27 -20.31
CA ASP A 70 -5.03 3.54 -20.16
C ASP A 70 -5.63 4.45 -19.09
N PHE A 71 -6.93 4.66 -19.18
CA PHE A 71 -7.65 5.52 -18.25
C PHE A 71 -7.43 5.08 -16.79
N GLN A 72 -7.58 3.78 -16.54
CA GLN A 72 -7.41 3.24 -15.18
C GLN A 72 -5.96 3.29 -14.72
N ARG A 73 -5.01 2.91 -15.60
CA ARG A 73 -3.60 2.94 -15.26
C ARG A 73 -3.13 4.35 -14.93
N LYS A 74 -3.57 5.35 -15.68
CA LYS A 74 -3.19 6.75 -15.45
C LYS A 74 -3.72 7.25 -14.12
N LYS A 75 -4.95 6.90 -13.78
CA LYS A 75 -5.57 7.29 -12.53
C LYS A 75 -4.83 6.69 -11.33
N ILE A 76 -4.53 5.40 -11.41
CA ILE A 76 -3.81 4.69 -10.36
C ILE A 76 -2.39 5.26 -10.23
N ALA A 77 -1.71 5.48 -11.36
CA ALA A 77 -0.35 5.99 -11.36
C ALA A 77 -0.26 7.38 -10.74
N LYS A 78 -1.25 8.22 -10.98
CA LYS A 78 -1.27 9.57 -10.42
C LYS A 78 -1.30 9.53 -8.89
N GLN A 79 -2.13 8.66 -8.33
CA GLN A 79 -2.19 8.48 -6.88
C GLN A 79 -0.90 7.85 -6.36
N ALA A 80 -0.43 6.78 -7.01
CA ALA A 80 0.77 6.07 -6.57
C ALA A 80 2.00 6.96 -6.58
N ASN A 81 2.12 7.84 -7.59
CA ASN A 81 3.27 8.75 -7.69
C ASN A 81 3.43 9.62 -6.45
N ARG A 82 2.33 10.07 -5.87
CA ARG A 82 2.41 10.89 -4.65
C ARG A 82 2.98 10.09 -3.48
N TYR A 83 2.59 8.82 -3.38
CA TYR A 83 3.09 7.95 -2.31
C TYR A 83 4.56 7.57 -2.56
N VAL A 84 4.91 7.29 -3.81
CA VAL A 84 6.28 6.97 -4.18
C VAL A 84 7.21 8.15 -3.87
N ASP A 85 6.77 9.37 -4.19
CA ASP A 85 7.56 10.57 -3.89
C ASP A 85 7.78 10.75 -2.40
N SER A 86 6.80 10.36 -1.57
CA SER A 86 6.90 10.52 -0.13
C SER A 86 7.69 9.39 0.55
N TRP A 87 7.51 8.15 0.10
CA TRP A 87 8.03 7.00 0.84
C TRP A 87 8.79 5.97 0.01
N GLY A 88 8.82 6.11 -1.30
CA GLY A 88 9.48 5.14 -2.17
C GLY A 88 8.52 4.06 -2.67
N GLN A 89 9.08 2.92 -3.08
CA GLN A 89 8.30 1.84 -3.67
C GLN A 89 7.26 1.30 -2.72
N GLY A 90 6.05 1.11 -3.22
CA GLY A 90 4.97 0.52 -2.47
C GLY A 90 4.31 -0.61 -3.24
N ALA A 91 3.22 -1.13 -2.69
CA ALA A 91 2.47 -2.21 -3.31
C ALA A 91 1.01 -1.82 -3.49
N LEU A 92 0.45 -2.25 -4.61
CA LEU A 92 -0.98 -2.17 -4.87
C LEU A 92 -1.54 -3.57 -4.77
N VAL A 93 -2.50 -3.79 -3.87
CA VAL A 93 -3.12 -5.09 -3.68
C VAL A 93 -4.49 -5.06 -4.33
N PHE A 94 -4.64 -5.82 -5.40
CA PHE A 94 -5.89 -5.86 -6.17
C PHE A 94 -6.74 -7.02 -5.66
N ARG A 95 -7.81 -6.68 -4.97
CA ARG A 95 -8.72 -7.67 -4.37
C ARG A 95 -9.27 -8.66 -5.39
N HIS A 96 -9.50 -8.19 -6.61
CA HIS A 96 -10.08 -9.01 -7.69
C HIS A 96 -9.05 -9.40 -8.75
N GLY A 97 -7.74 -9.32 -8.41
CA GLY A 97 -6.67 -9.65 -9.33
C GLY A 97 -6.36 -8.53 -10.31
N PHE A 98 -5.38 -8.77 -11.16
CA PHE A 98 -4.95 -7.78 -12.15
C PHE A 98 -4.41 -8.49 -13.39
N CYS A 99 -4.42 -7.78 -14.52
CA CYS A 99 -3.83 -8.28 -15.76
C CYS A 99 -2.30 -8.27 -15.61
N GLU A 100 -1.64 -9.36 -15.95
CA GLU A 100 -0.19 -9.48 -15.77
C GLU A 100 0.62 -8.46 -16.56
N ASN A 101 0.04 -7.86 -17.59
CA ASN A 101 0.71 -6.84 -18.40
C ASN A 101 0.60 -5.44 -17.81
N VAL A 102 -0.18 -5.26 -16.74
CA VAL A 102 -0.31 -3.93 -16.11
C VAL A 102 0.98 -3.61 -15.38
N HIS A 103 1.46 -2.39 -15.60
CA HIS A 103 2.64 -1.88 -14.92
C HIS A 103 2.33 -0.47 -14.41
N ILE A 104 2.56 -0.26 -13.12
CA ILE A 104 2.42 1.05 -12.49
C ILE A 104 3.80 1.40 -11.91
N PRO A 105 4.46 2.44 -12.41
CA PRO A 105 5.82 2.77 -11.95
C PRO A 105 5.90 2.95 -10.44
N GLY A 106 6.98 2.41 -9.86
CA GLY A 106 7.24 2.55 -8.42
C GLY A 106 6.40 1.65 -7.55
N THR A 107 5.71 0.67 -8.13
CA THR A 107 4.84 -0.23 -7.36
C THR A 107 5.08 -1.68 -7.72
N VAL A 108 4.77 -2.53 -6.74
CA VAL A 108 4.65 -3.97 -6.92
C VAL A 108 3.16 -4.28 -6.92
N LEU A 109 2.70 -5.07 -7.87
CA LEU A 109 1.28 -5.44 -7.95
C LEU A 109 1.08 -6.80 -7.31
N LEU A 110 0.12 -6.88 -6.42
CA LEU A 110 -0.20 -8.09 -5.66
C LEU A 110 -1.70 -8.37 -5.75
N ASP A 111 -2.05 -9.63 -5.61
CA ASP A 111 -3.46 -10.04 -5.51
C ASP A 111 -3.74 -10.57 -4.11
N CYS A 112 -4.87 -11.24 -3.90
CA CYS A 112 -5.24 -11.80 -2.61
C CYS A 112 -4.61 -13.16 -2.34
N GLY A 113 -3.69 -13.60 -3.19
CA GLY A 113 -2.94 -14.83 -2.94
C GLY A 113 -1.99 -14.67 -1.76
N PRO A 114 -1.37 -15.75 -1.31
CA PRO A 114 -0.44 -15.69 -0.18
C PRO A 114 0.72 -14.74 -0.47
N LEU A 115 1.07 -13.95 0.54
CA LEU A 115 2.22 -13.04 0.46
C LEU A 115 3.40 -13.69 1.16
N ASP A 116 4.57 -13.55 0.56
CA ASP A 116 5.82 -13.98 1.18
C ASP A 116 6.50 -12.75 1.78
N LEU A 117 6.47 -12.65 3.11
CA LEU A 117 7.17 -11.61 3.84
C LEU A 117 8.63 -12.04 3.90
N SER A 118 9.36 -11.75 2.82
CA SER A 118 10.70 -12.29 2.59
C SER A 118 11.75 -11.69 3.51
N ALA A 119 11.53 -10.45 3.95
CA ALA A 119 12.42 -9.84 4.91
C ALA A 119 11.69 -8.78 5.72
N LEU A 120 12.04 -8.70 6.99
CA LEU A 120 11.52 -7.69 7.89
C LEU A 120 12.66 -7.21 8.75
N SER A 121 12.91 -5.91 8.76
CA SER A 121 13.90 -5.30 9.63
C SER A 121 13.29 -4.14 10.37
N ARG A 122 13.60 -4.05 11.67
CA ARG A 122 13.15 -2.92 12.47
C ARG A 122 13.93 -1.68 12.09
N ILE A 123 13.21 -0.58 11.93
CA ILE A 123 13.86 0.71 11.76
C ILE A 123 14.25 1.19 13.15
N THR A 124 15.55 1.41 13.36
CA THR A 124 16.05 1.87 14.64
C THR A 124 15.70 3.35 14.81
N GLU A 125 15.12 3.66 15.97
CA GLU A 125 14.83 5.05 16.35
C GLU A 125 15.92 5.54 17.26
N GLU A 126 16.50 6.64 16.89
CA GLU A 126 17.61 7.24 17.65
C GLU A 126 17.17 8.44 18.45
#